data_64b6c92eb0ee354ae78fd2babeedd9f8
#
_entry.id   64b6c92eb0ee354ae78fd2babeedd9f8
#
_cell.length_a   1.000
_cell.length_b   1.000
_cell.length_c   1.000
_cell.angle_alpha   90.00
_cell.angle_beta   90.00
_cell.angle_gamma   90.00
#
_symmetry.space_group_name_H-M   'P 1'
#
loop_
_entity.id
_entity.type
_entity.pdbx_description
1 polymer ?
#
loop_
_entity_poly.entity_id
_entity_poly.type
_entity_poly.pdbx_seq_one_letter_code
_entity_poly.pdbx_strand_id
1 'polypeptide(L)'
;MDIANGSLLDEATAAAEGMAMAFRANRAKASIFRVDPDTHPQTIAVLRTRAEPIGIELEIRPTSEPYGEGCFGALISYPASGGEVRDIKPEIEAVQAAGGLAIVASDLLALTMIESPGALGADMVLGSAQRFGVPFGYGGPHAAFFACRTAHQRSIPGRLVGVSQDSGGRMAYRLALQTREQHIRREKATSNICTAQVLLAVMAGFYGLWHGPEGLTRIASHAHGLACRFAAAMRAAGRTVRHGNFFDTVTIEAVSYTHLRAHET
;
A
#
# COMPACT_ATOMS: atom_id res chain seq x y z
N MET A 1 5.14 6.24 10.29
CA MET A 1 4.97 4.86 10.79
C MET A 1 6.16 4.49 11.64
N ASP A 2 5.95 3.63 12.64
CA ASP A 2 6.99 3.35 13.66
C ASP A 2 7.81 2.11 13.31
N ILE A 3 7.18 1.13 12.66
CA ILE A 3 7.77 -0.18 12.36
C ILE A 3 7.41 -0.58 10.93
N ALA A 4 8.40 -1.10 10.19
CA ALA A 4 8.21 -1.71 8.89
C ALA A 4 8.78 -3.13 8.88
N ASN A 5 8.18 -4.02 8.11
CA ASN A 5 8.72 -5.36 7.87
C ASN A 5 9.87 -5.35 6.85
N GLY A 6 10.54 -6.50 6.71
CA GLY A 6 11.64 -6.65 5.76
C GLY A 6 11.20 -6.63 4.30
N SER A 7 10.10 -7.30 3.98
CA SER A 7 9.47 -7.32 2.65
C SER A 7 8.16 -8.10 2.67
N LEU A 8 7.31 -7.86 1.67
CA LEU A 8 6.18 -8.72 1.30
C LEU A 8 6.23 -9.02 -0.21
N LEU A 9 5.30 -9.85 -0.70
CA LEU A 9 5.29 -10.34 -2.08
C LEU A 9 4.96 -9.22 -3.09
N ASP A 10 3.81 -8.57 -2.90
CA ASP A 10 3.28 -7.51 -3.76
C ASP A 10 2.26 -6.67 -2.96
N GLU A 11 1.79 -5.58 -3.55
CA GLU A 11 0.82 -4.68 -2.91
C GLU A 11 -0.49 -5.39 -2.58
N ALA A 12 -1.03 -6.20 -3.50
CA ALA A 12 -2.30 -6.88 -3.31
C ALA A 12 -2.23 -7.87 -2.13
N THR A 13 -1.13 -8.63 -2.03
CA THR A 13 -0.88 -9.52 -0.88
C THR A 13 -0.68 -8.71 0.40
N ALA A 14 0.02 -7.57 0.35
CA ALA A 14 0.20 -6.71 1.51
C ALA A 14 -1.14 -6.14 2.00
N ALA A 15 -2.03 -5.74 1.08
CA ALA A 15 -3.39 -5.29 1.40
C ALA A 15 -4.21 -6.40 2.08
N ALA A 16 -4.14 -7.63 1.57
CA ALA A 16 -4.81 -8.79 2.16
C ALA A 16 -4.26 -9.13 3.55
N GLU A 17 -2.96 -9.01 3.76
CA GLU A 17 -2.35 -9.17 5.09
C GLU A 17 -2.76 -8.05 6.05
N GLY A 18 -2.90 -6.81 5.55
CA GLY A 18 -3.42 -5.67 6.31
C GLY A 18 -4.87 -5.91 6.76
N MET A 19 -5.75 -6.34 5.85
CA MET A 19 -7.12 -6.74 6.15
C MET A 19 -7.16 -7.85 7.21
N ALA A 20 -6.40 -8.92 7.03
CA ALA A 20 -6.35 -10.04 7.98
C ALA A 20 -5.79 -9.62 9.35
N MET A 21 -4.83 -8.69 9.37
CA MET A 21 -4.29 -8.12 10.60
C MET A 21 -5.32 -7.28 11.34
N ALA A 22 -6.07 -6.42 10.62
CA ALA A 22 -7.18 -5.64 11.19
C ALA A 22 -8.28 -6.56 11.74
N PHE A 23 -8.63 -7.62 11.00
CA PHE A 23 -9.61 -8.62 11.45
C PHE A 23 -9.19 -9.31 12.75
N ARG A 24 -7.92 -9.72 12.87
CA ARG A 24 -7.40 -10.32 14.12
C ARG A 24 -7.38 -9.34 15.29
N ALA A 25 -7.19 -8.05 15.04
CA ALA A 25 -7.21 -7.00 16.06
C ALA A 25 -8.65 -6.63 16.49
N ASN A 26 -9.63 -7.01 15.68
CA ASN A 26 -11.04 -6.66 15.88
C ASN A 26 -11.64 -7.40 17.07
N ARG A 27 -11.84 -6.69 18.18
CA ARG A 27 -12.47 -7.23 19.40
C ARG A 27 -13.99 -7.28 19.33
N ALA A 28 -14.60 -6.48 18.46
CA ALA A 28 -16.05 -6.36 18.32
C ALA A 28 -16.68 -7.49 17.50
N LYS A 29 -15.89 -8.41 16.95
CA LYS A 29 -16.31 -9.48 16.02
C LYS A 29 -17.05 -8.94 14.78
N ALA A 30 -16.71 -7.74 14.37
CA ALA A 30 -17.19 -7.14 13.14
C ALA A 30 -16.69 -7.95 11.93
N SER A 31 -17.45 -8.02 10.85
CA SER A 31 -17.14 -8.83 9.66
C SER A 31 -16.94 -8.02 8.38
N ILE A 32 -17.24 -6.73 8.41
CA ILE A 32 -17.19 -5.87 7.22
C ILE A 32 -15.85 -5.19 7.11
N PHE A 33 -15.23 -5.30 5.93
CA PHE A 33 -14.03 -4.54 5.56
C PHE A 33 -14.35 -3.66 4.35
N ARG A 34 -14.21 -2.34 4.50
CA ARG A 34 -14.47 -1.41 3.40
C ARG A 34 -13.23 -1.26 2.54
N VAL A 35 -13.43 -1.19 1.23
CA VAL A 35 -12.37 -0.98 0.25
C VAL A 35 -12.76 0.18 -0.65
N ASP A 36 -11.86 1.14 -0.79
CA ASP A 36 -11.97 2.25 -1.75
C ASP A 36 -12.23 1.69 -3.15
N PRO A 37 -13.29 2.10 -3.85
CA PRO A 37 -13.60 1.61 -5.19
C PRO A 37 -12.52 1.94 -6.22
N ASP A 38 -11.72 2.99 -5.98
CA ASP A 38 -10.58 3.35 -6.82
C ASP A 38 -9.26 2.67 -6.36
N THR A 39 -9.37 1.54 -5.69
CA THR A 39 -8.25 0.59 -5.46
C THR A 39 -7.98 -0.20 -6.75
N HIS A 40 -6.72 -0.57 -7.00
CA HIS A 40 -6.36 -1.38 -8.16
C HIS A 40 -7.21 -2.65 -8.26
N PRO A 41 -7.81 -2.97 -9.43
CA PRO A 41 -8.72 -4.11 -9.59
C PRO A 41 -8.12 -5.44 -9.17
N GLN A 42 -6.82 -5.65 -9.43
CA GLN A 42 -6.10 -6.85 -9.00
C GLN A 42 -5.97 -6.93 -7.47
N THR A 43 -5.81 -5.80 -6.78
CA THR A 43 -5.78 -5.76 -5.31
C THR A 43 -7.16 -6.13 -4.75
N ILE A 44 -8.24 -5.61 -5.32
CA ILE A 44 -9.61 -5.99 -4.94
C ILE A 44 -9.85 -7.49 -5.16
N ALA A 45 -9.38 -8.06 -6.28
CA ALA A 45 -9.52 -9.48 -6.56
C ALA A 45 -8.82 -10.36 -5.52
N VAL A 46 -7.59 -10.01 -5.13
CA VAL A 46 -6.85 -10.72 -4.09
C VAL A 46 -7.52 -10.59 -2.72
N LEU A 47 -8.01 -9.39 -2.38
CA LEU A 47 -8.78 -9.18 -1.14
C LEU A 47 -9.99 -10.10 -1.07
N ARG A 48 -10.77 -10.22 -2.16
CA ARG A 48 -11.92 -11.15 -2.23
C ARG A 48 -11.51 -12.59 -1.99
N THR A 49 -10.47 -13.06 -2.68
CA THR A 49 -9.95 -14.42 -2.53
C THR A 49 -9.53 -14.73 -1.09
N ARG A 50 -8.98 -13.73 -0.39
CA ARG A 50 -8.49 -13.88 0.99
C ARG A 50 -9.57 -13.66 2.03
N ALA A 51 -10.61 -12.89 1.73
CA ALA A 51 -11.72 -12.56 2.63
C ALA A 51 -12.70 -13.73 2.75
N GLU A 52 -13.08 -14.33 1.63
CA GLU A 52 -14.12 -15.36 1.53
C GLU A 52 -13.90 -16.55 2.49
N PRO A 53 -12.72 -17.22 2.53
CA PRO A 53 -12.52 -18.38 3.39
C PRO A 53 -12.60 -18.12 4.90
N ILE A 54 -12.47 -16.87 5.32
CA ILE A 54 -12.47 -16.46 6.74
C ILE A 54 -13.71 -15.65 7.12
N GLY A 55 -14.69 -15.56 6.21
CA GLY A 55 -15.99 -14.94 6.47
C GLY A 55 -15.94 -13.42 6.58
N ILE A 56 -14.99 -12.75 5.93
CA ILE A 56 -14.96 -11.29 5.83
C ILE A 56 -15.83 -10.85 4.65
N GLU A 57 -16.73 -9.94 4.89
CA GLU A 57 -17.54 -9.27 3.87
C GLU A 57 -16.79 -8.02 3.36
N LEU A 58 -16.53 -7.96 2.05
CA LEU A 58 -15.93 -6.81 1.41
C LEU A 58 -17.00 -5.83 0.93
N GLU A 59 -16.99 -4.63 1.47
CA GLU A 59 -17.83 -3.51 1.04
C GLU A 59 -17.02 -2.58 0.12
N ILE A 60 -17.24 -2.68 -1.19
CA ILE A 60 -16.56 -1.80 -2.17
C ILE A 60 -17.38 -0.52 -2.29
N ARG A 61 -17.01 0.51 -1.55
CA ARG A 61 -17.71 1.80 -1.49
C ARG A 61 -16.74 2.92 -1.14
N PRO A 62 -17.05 4.19 -1.50
CA PRO A 62 -16.22 5.33 -1.10
C PRO A 62 -15.96 5.34 0.41
N THR A 63 -14.69 5.48 0.76
CA THR A 63 -14.25 5.53 2.17
C THR A 63 -14.64 6.82 2.87
N SER A 64 -15.07 7.83 2.09
CA SER A 64 -15.67 9.08 2.57
C SER A 64 -17.13 8.93 3.02
N GLU A 65 -17.82 7.84 2.63
CA GLU A 65 -19.19 7.58 3.07
C GLU A 65 -19.25 7.11 4.53
N PRO A 66 -20.36 7.38 5.26
CA PRO A 66 -20.49 6.93 6.64
C PRO A 66 -20.28 5.42 6.79
N TYR A 67 -19.62 5.03 7.86
CA TYR A 67 -19.40 3.63 8.22
C TYR A 67 -20.62 3.09 8.98
N GLY A 68 -21.12 1.93 8.53
CA GLY A 68 -22.16 1.19 9.26
C GLY A 68 -21.60 0.40 10.45
N GLU A 69 -22.50 -0.12 11.27
CA GLU A 69 -22.11 -1.07 12.32
C GLU A 69 -21.43 -2.31 11.72
N GLY A 70 -20.44 -2.85 12.41
CA GLY A 70 -19.76 -4.07 11.99
C GLY A 70 -18.57 -3.86 11.05
N CYS A 71 -18.17 -2.64 10.74
CA CYS A 71 -16.94 -2.35 9.98
C CYS A 71 -15.73 -2.36 10.92
N PHE A 72 -14.75 -3.24 10.65
CA PHE A 72 -13.54 -3.36 11.45
C PHE A 72 -12.32 -2.65 10.84
N GLY A 73 -12.41 -2.14 9.63
CA GLY A 73 -11.33 -1.41 8.98
C GLY A 73 -11.64 -1.06 7.55
N ALA A 74 -10.79 -0.22 6.98
CA ALA A 74 -10.89 0.18 5.58
C ALA A 74 -9.52 0.25 4.90
N LEU A 75 -9.50 -0.07 3.60
CA LEU A 75 -8.38 0.19 2.70
C LEU A 75 -8.67 1.45 1.90
N ILE A 76 -7.81 2.44 2.03
CA ILE A 76 -7.84 3.73 1.33
C ILE A 76 -6.68 3.76 0.35
N SER A 77 -6.91 4.15 -0.91
CA SER A 77 -5.87 4.28 -1.92
C SER A 77 -5.34 5.72 -2.02
N TYR A 78 -4.01 5.89 -1.98
CA TYR A 78 -3.36 7.21 -1.96
C TYR A 78 -1.96 7.20 -2.57
N PRO A 79 -1.77 7.65 -3.83
CA PRO A 79 -2.81 8.02 -4.79
C PRO A 79 -3.77 6.89 -5.13
N ALA A 80 -4.96 7.24 -5.63
CA ALA A 80 -5.93 6.28 -6.10
C ALA A 80 -5.51 5.67 -7.46
N SER A 81 -6.12 4.56 -7.87
CA SER A 81 -5.83 3.88 -9.15
C SER A 81 -6.08 4.78 -10.38
N GLY A 82 -7.09 5.64 -10.30
CA GLY A 82 -7.37 6.67 -11.30
C GLY A 82 -6.37 7.83 -11.30
N GLY A 83 -5.45 7.87 -10.37
CA GLY A 83 -4.41 8.88 -10.20
C GLY A 83 -4.77 10.01 -9.24
N GLU A 84 -5.97 10.02 -8.66
CA GLU A 84 -6.39 11.09 -7.76
C GLU A 84 -5.53 11.16 -6.50
N VAL A 85 -5.09 12.39 -6.18
CA VAL A 85 -4.51 12.75 -4.89
C VAL A 85 -5.52 13.64 -4.17
N ARG A 86 -6.13 13.13 -3.11
CA ARG A 86 -7.14 13.82 -2.32
C ARG A 86 -6.73 13.92 -0.85
N ASP A 87 -7.39 14.74 -0.08
CA ASP A 87 -7.23 14.73 1.37
C ASP A 87 -7.92 13.50 1.97
N ILE A 88 -7.11 12.53 2.43
CA ILE A 88 -7.59 11.28 3.03
C ILE A 88 -7.69 11.35 4.57
N LYS A 89 -7.29 12.46 5.18
CA LYS A 89 -7.32 12.58 6.64
C LYS A 89 -8.73 12.41 7.23
N PRO A 90 -9.79 13.05 6.65
CA PRO A 90 -11.15 12.82 7.13
C PRO A 90 -11.61 11.37 7.02
N GLU A 91 -11.18 10.65 5.99
CA GLU A 91 -11.50 9.23 5.78
C GLU A 91 -10.83 8.35 6.84
N ILE A 92 -9.57 8.63 7.17
CA ILE A 92 -8.82 7.96 8.25
C ILE A 92 -9.54 8.17 9.59
N GLU A 93 -9.88 9.42 9.91
CA GLU A 93 -10.57 9.76 11.15
C GLU A 93 -11.97 9.10 11.24
N ALA A 94 -12.70 9.02 10.12
CA ALA A 94 -14.01 8.41 10.06
C ALA A 94 -13.99 6.90 10.35
N VAL A 95 -13.07 6.15 9.76
CA VAL A 95 -12.95 4.70 10.02
C VAL A 95 -12.51 4.44 11.47
N GLN A 96 -11.62 5.25 12.00
CA GLN A 96 -11.18 5.15 13.40
C GLN A 96 -12.27 5.49 14.39
N ALA A 97 -13.08 6.51 14.11
CA ALA A 97 -14.26 6.87 14.90
C ALA A 97 -15.33 5.76 14.94
N ALA A 98 -15.43 4.98 13.85
CA ALA A 98 -16.28 3.78 13.79
C ALA A 98 -15.67 2.55 14.51
N GLY A 99 -14.48 2.68 15.10
CA GLY A 99 -13.76 1.60 15.81
C GLY A 99 -12.97 0.67 14.91
N GLY A 100 -12.85 1.00 13.62
CA GLY A 100 -12.05 0.27 12.64
C GLY A 100 -10.60 0.76 12.56
N LEU A 101 -9.76 0.02 11.80
CA LEU A 101 -8.38 0.41 11.52
C LEU A 101 -8.26 1.00 10.10
N ALA A 102 -7.55 2.13 10.00
CA ALA A 102 -7.27 2.80 8.75
C ALA A 102 -6.00 2.25 8.10
N ILE A 103 -6.15 1.59 6.95
CA ILE A 103 -5.08 1.02 6.15
C ILE A 103 -4.96 1.83 4.86
N VAL A 104 -3.77 2.29 4.52
CA VAL A 104 -3.55 3.09 3.31
C VAL A 104 -2.59 2.37 2.37
N ALA A 105 -3.04 2.13 1.14
CA ALA A 105 -2.18 1.70 0.04
C ALA A 105 -1.54 2.94 -0.61
N SER A 106 -0.21 2.96 -0.73
CA SER A 106 0.52 4.16 -1.11
C SER A 106 1.69 3.89 -2.06
N ASP A 107 2.01 4.88 -2.88
CA ASP A 107 3.19 4.91 -3.73
C ASP A 107 4.35 5.63 -3.02
N LEU A 108 5.44 4.89 -2.73
CA LEU A 108 6.61 5.44 -2.04
C LEU A 108 7.23 6.65 -2.74
N LEU A 109 7.19 6.71 -4.08
CA LEU A 109 7.75 7.84 -4.83
C LEU A 109 6.86 9.07 -4.69
N ALA A 110 5.54 8.91 -4.74
CA ALA A 110 4.58 9.98 -4.49
C ALA A 110 4.76 10.58 -3.09
N LEU A 111 5.05 9.75 -2.07
CA LEU A 111 5.26 10.19 -0.69
C LEU A 111 6.49 11.09 -0.48
N THR A 112 7.32 11.29 -1.50
CA THR A 112 8.39 12.30 -1.45
C THR A 112 7.87 13.71 -1.75
N MET A 113 6.62 13.84 -2.22
CA MET A 113 6.00 15.12 -2.62
C MET A 113 4.67 15.40 -1.91
N ILE A 114 4.00 14.38 -1.40
CA ILE A 114 2.71 14.51 -0.71
C ILE A 114 2.84 14.08 0.76
N GLU A 115 1.90 14.52 1.60
CA GLU A 115 1.90 14.18 3.03
C GLU A 115 1.79 12.67 3.23
N SER A 116 2.59 12.13 4.14
CA SER A 116 2.59 10.69 4.39
C SER A 116 1.35 10.23 5.14
N PRO A 117 0.75 9.07 4.81
CA PRO A 117 -0.43 8.55 5.51
C PRO A 117 -0.19 8.36 7.01
N GLY A 118 1.05 8.05 7.40
CA GLY A 118 1.42 7.97 8.81
C GLY A 118 1.30 9.30 9.55
N ALA A 119 1.65 10.42 8.93
CA ALA A 119 1.45 11.76 9.49
C ALA A 119 -0.03 12.14 9.53
N LEU A 120 -0.81 11.71 8.52
CA LEU A 120 -2.26 11.88 8.46
C LEU A 120 -3.04 11.01 9.47
N GLY A 121 -2.38 10.10 10.18
CA GLY A 121 -3.00 9.32 11.26
C GLY A 121 -3.27 7.85 10.95
N ALA A 122 -2.94 7.33 9.78
CA ALA A 122 -3.17 5.93 9.41
C ALA A 122 -2.56 4.94 10.43
N ASP A 123 -3.20 3.79 10.62
CA ASP A 123 -2.74 2.70 11.48
C ASP A 123 -1.71 1.82 10.78
N MET A 124 -1.91 1.60 9.48
CA MET A 124 -1.06 0.79 8.61
C MET A 124 -0.88 1.46 7.27
N VAL A 125 0.31 1.33 6.70
CA VAL A 125 0.63 1.81 5.34
C VAL A 125 1.35 0.69 4.61
N LEU A 126 0.95 0.43 3.38
CA LEU A 126 1.49 -0.61 2.53
C LEU A 126 1.55 -0.14 1.08
N GLY A 127 2.22 -0.88 0.24
CA GLY A 127 2.30 -0.58 -1.19
C GLY A 127 3.42 -1.34 -1.87
N SER A 128 3.59 -1.08 -3.16
CA SER A 128 4.68 -1.64 -3.95
C SER A 128 5.99 -0.86 -3.76
N ALA A 129 7.10 -1.58 -3.65
CA ALA A 129 8.44 -0.99 -3.67
C ALA A 129 9.01 -0.85 -5.11
N GLN A 130 8.23 -1.20 -6.13
CA GLN A 130 8.69 -1.24 -7.53
C GLN A 130 9.22 0.10 -8.03
N ARG A 131 8.66 1.21 -7.57
CA ARG A 131 9.06 2.57 -7.91
C ARG A 131 10.50 2.92 -7.46
N PHE A 132 11.07 2.11 -6.59
CA PHE A 132 12.46 2.24 -6.13
C PHE A 132 13.38 1.29 -6.92
N GLY A 133 13.37 1.41 -8.24
CA GLY A 133 14.31 0.74 -9.15
C GLY A 133 14.11 -0.75 -9.35
N VAL A 134 12.99 -1.33 -8.91
CA VAL A 134 12.68 -2.74 -9.17
C VAL A 134 12.16 -2.87 -10.61
N PRO A 135 12.79 -3.69 -11.48
CA PRO A 135 12.36 -3.85 -12.87
C PRO A 135 11.02 -4.56 -12.99
N PHE A 136 10.32 -4.37 -14.10
CA PHE A 136 9.03 -5.02 -14.36
C PHE A 136 9.11 -6.54 -14.45
N GLY A 137 10.24 -7.10 -14.94
CA GLY A 137 10.50 -8.54 -14.98
C GLY A 137 9.41 -9.37 -15.67
N TYR A 138 8.76 -8.85 -16.71
CA TYR A 138 7.64 -9.50 -17.41
C TYR A 138 6.45 -9.86 -16.51
N GLY A 139 6.15 -9.02 -15.53
CA GLY A 139 5.04 -9.23 -14.60
C GLY A 139 5.47 -9.73 -13.22
N GLY A 140 6.70 -9.57 -12.86
CA GLY A 140 7.22 -9.90 -11.54
C GLY A 140 8.50 -10.73 -11.54
N PRO A 141 8.99 -11.09 -10.35
CA PRO A 141 8.39 -10.84 -9.04
C PRO A 141 8.45 -9.36 -8.63
N HIS A 142 7.53 -8.98 -7.76
CA HIS A 142 7.46 -7.65 -7.14
C HIS A 142 7.96 -7.70 -5.70
N ALA A 143 8.16 -6.54 -5.08
CA ALA A 143 8.34 -6.42 -3.64
C ALA A 143 7.35 -5.39 -3.11
N ALA A 144 6.77 -5.68 -1.95
CA ALA A 144 5.93 -4.74 -1.23
C ALA A 144 6.56 -4.35 0.11
N PHE A 145 6.16 -3.23 0.62
CA PHE A 145 6.41 -2.80 1.99
C PHE A 145 5.14 -2.86 2.80
N PHE A 146 5.30 -2.99 4.11
CA PHE A 146 4.23 -2.91 5.08
C PHE A 146 4.77 -2.25 6.35
N ALA A 147 4.11 -1.18 6.76
CA ALA A 147 4.48 -0.44 7.97
C ALA A 147 3.25 -0.21 8.86
N CYS A 148 3.45 -0.20 10.17
CA CYS A 148 2.36 0.02 11.12
C CYS A 148 2.81 0.83 12.34
N ARG A 149 1.86 1.21 13.18
CA ARG A 149 2.10 1.80 14.49
C ARG A 149 2.66 0.74 15.46
N THR A 150 3.46 1.18 16.44
CA THR A 150 4.06 0.31 17.46
C THR A 150 3.01 -0.57 18.18
N ALA A 151 1.79 -0.06 18.37
CA ALA A 151 0.70 -0.82 18.98
C ALA A 151 0.41 -2.15 18.28
N HIS A 152 0.73 -2.25 16.99
CA HIS A 152 0.45 -3.41 16.14
C HIS A 152 1.68 -4.30 15.86
N GLN A 153 2.84 -3.99 16.41
CA GLN A 153 4.11 -4.68 16.12
C GLN A 153 4.08 -6.21 16.27
N ARG A 154 3.24 -6.72 17.18
CA ARG A 154 3.12 -8.17 17.44
C ARG A 154 2.26 -8.90 16.40
N SER A 155 1.52 -8.17 15.59
CA SER A 155 0.59 -8.70 14.58
C SER A 155 1.03 -8.42 13.15
N ILE A 156 2.12 -7.65 12.94
CA ILE A 156 2.61 -7.29 11.60
C ILE A 156 3.00 -8.55 10.81
N PRO A 157 2.61 -8.66 9.53
CA PRO A 157 3.02 -9.77 8.67
C PRO A 157 4.50 -9.67 8.28
N GLY A 158 5.09 -10.80 7.89
CA GLY A 158 6.48 -10.85 7.46
C GLY A 158 7.49 -10.72 8.60
N ARG A 159 8.76 -10.64 8.24
CA ARG A 159 9.88 -10.63 9.17
C ARG A 159 10.23 -9.23 9.64
N LEU A 160 10.58 -9.13 10.91
CA LEU A 160 11.13 -7.94 11.52
C LEU A 160 12.62 -8.12 11.80
N VAL A 161 13.40 -7.10 11.49
CA VAL A 161 14.82 -7.04 11.84
C VAL A 161 15.01 -6.07 13.01
N GLY A 162 15.68 -6.53 14.05
CA GLY A 162 16.01 -5.73 15.23
C GLY A 162 17.51 -5.55 15.38
N VAL A 163 17.90 -4.48 16.07
CA VAL A 163 19.28 -4.22 16.44
C VAL A 163 19.60 -4.97 17.73
N SER A 164 20.76 -5.62 17.77
CA SER A 164 21.30 -6.40 18.91
C SER A 164 22.81 -6.20 19.00
N GLN A 165 23.47 -7.01 19.79
CA GLN A 165 24.93 -7.07 19.86
C GLN A 165 25.40 -8.51 19.65
N ASP A 166 26.57 -8.66 19.03
CA ASP A 166 27.26 -9.95 18.91
C ASP A 166 27.97 -10.31 20.22
N SER A 167 28.61 -11.47 20.26
CA SER A 167 29.38 -11.92 21.44
C SER A 167 30.58 -11.03 21.81
N GLY A 168 31.04 -10.18 20.88
CA GLY A 168 32.09 -9.19 21.07
C GLY A 168 31.58 -7.80 21.45
N GLY A 169 30.27 -7.62 21.66
CA GLY A 169 29.66 -6.34 22.00
C GLY A 169 29.46 -5.38 20.84
N ARG A 170 29.70 -5.81 19.58
CA ARG A 170 29.51 -4.98 18.39
C ARG A 170 28.05 -5.03 17.95
N MET A 171 27.57 -3.93 17.37
CA MET A 171 26.22 -3.87 16.80
C MET A 171 26.01 -5.01 15.77
N ALA A 172 24.89 -5.70 15.89
CA ALA A 172 24.49 -6.79 15.01
C ALA A 172 22.99 -6.74 14.74
N TYR A 173 22.57 -7.26 13.59
CA TYR A 173 21.16 -7.37 13.23
C TYR A 173 20.68 -8.81 13.43
N ARG A 174 19.45 -8.96 13.89
CA ARG A 174 18.80 -10.26 14.07
C ARG A 174 17.32 -10.18 13.78
N LEU A 175 16.71 -11.32 13.49
CA LEU A 175 15.25 -11.39 13.43
C LEU A 175 14.66 -11.13 14.83
N ALA A 176 13.68 -10.24 14.86
CA ALA A 176 12.98 -9.84 16.08
C ALA A 176 11.57 -10.45 16.13
N LEU A 177 11.03 -10.66 17.32
CA LEU A 177 9.68 -11.18 17.56
C LEU A 177 9.40 -12.51 16.81
N GLN A 178 10.38 -13.39 16.71
CA GLN A 178 10.32 -14.67 15.98
C GLN A 178 9.18 -15.60 16.42
N THR A 179 8.66 -15.44 17.65
CA THR A 179 7.52 -16.22 18.16
C THR A 179 6.24 -16.07 17.32
N ARG A 180 6.17 -15.09 16.41
CA ARG A 180 5.06 -14.90 15.45
C ARG A 180 5.22 -15.76 14.20
N GLU A 181 6.42 -16.27 13.94
CA GLU A 181 6.78 -16.88 12.66
C GLU A 181 6.40 -18.34 12.54
N GLN A 182 6.21 -18.80 11.31
CA GLN A 182 5.73 -20.13 10.97
C GLN A 182 6.63 -21.24 11.50
N HIS A 183 7.96 -21.08 11.50
CA HIS A 183 8.88 -22.09 11.97
C HIS A 183 8.76 -22.37 13.49
N ILE A 184 8.15 -21.44 14.25
CA ILE A 184 7.88 -21.60 15.69
C ILE A 184 6.42 -21.95 15.93
N ARG A 185 5.49 -21.19 15.38
CA ARG A 185 4.04 -21.32 15.66
C ARG A 185 3.28 -22.24 14.72
N ARG A 186 3.91 -22.68 13.64
CA ARG A 186 3.30 -23.56 12.64
C ARG A 186 1.95 -22.98 12.13
N GLU A 187 0.85 -23.75 12.24
CA GLU A 187 -0.50 -23.34 11.84
C GLU A 187 -1.05 -22.13 12.60
N LYS A 188 -0.47 -21.80 13.75
CA LYS A 188 -0.86 -20.63 14.58
C LYS A 188 -0.01 -19.40 14.29
N ALA A 189 0.81 -19.41 13.25
CA ALA A 189 1.61 -18.25 12.87
C ALA A 189 0.73 -17.06 12.49
N THR A 190 1.23 -15.85 12.75
CA THR A 190 0.53 -14.61 12.41
C THR A 190 0.39 -14.45 10.90
N SER A 191 1.40 -14.88 10.14
CA SER A 191 1.43 -14.88 8.68
C SER A 191 2.34 -15.99 8.20
N ASN A 192 2.00 -16.61 7.06
CA ASN A 192 2.81 -17.61 6.39
C ASN A 192 3.72 -17.02 5.32
N ILE A 193 3.80 -15.69 5.23
CA ILE A 193 4.67 -15.01 4.27
C ILE A 193 6.11 -15.17 4.68
N CYS A 194 6.90 -15.75 3.79
CA CYS A 194 8.34 -15.90 3.89
C CYS A 194 9.04 -15.06 2.81
N THR A 195 10.33 -14.91 2.92
CA THR A 195 11.22 -13.96 2.27
C THR A 195 11.47 -14.17 0.77
N ALA A 196 10.47 -14.47 -0.05
CA ALA A 196 10.69 -14.68 -1.49
C ALA A 196 11.28 -13.45 -2.21
N GLN A 197 10.95 -12.23 -1.78
CA GLN A 197 11.30 -10.97 -2.42
C GLN A 197 12.47 -10.22 -1.76
N VAL A 198 13.29 -10.90 -1.00
CA VAL A 198 14.43 -10.27 -0.30
C VAL A 198 15.37 -9.51 -1.26
N LEU A 199 15.74 -10.11 -2.39
CA LEU A 199 16.62 -9.45 -3.35
C LEU A 199 16.01 -8.14 -3.87
N LEU A 200 14.74 -8.13 -4.20
CA LEU A 200 14.05 -6.94 -4.70
C LEU A 200 13.92 -5.86 -3.61
N ALA A 201 13.68 -6.27 -2.36
CA ALA A 201 13.68 -5.36 -1.22
C ALA A 201 15.07 -4.74 -0.99
N VAL A 202 16.14 -5.52 -1.15
CA VAL A 202 17.52 -5.02 -1.10
C VAL A 202 17.78 -4.02 -2.23
N MET A 203 17.36 -4.34 -3.46
CA MET A 203 17.48 -3.42 -4.60
C MET A 203 16.76 -2.09 -4.33
N ALA A 204 15.53 -2.14 -3.84
CA ALA A 204 14.76 -0.94 -3.48
C ALA A 204 15.44 -0.13 -2.37
N GLY A 205 15.97 -0.79 -1.35
CA GLY A 205 16.73 -0.17 -0.28
C GLY A 205 18.00 0.53 -0.78
N PHE A 206 18.78 -0.13 -1.62
CA PHE A 206 19.98 0.48 -2.24
C PHE A 206 19.63 1.61 -3.20
N TYR A 207 18.53 1.52 -3.94
CA TYR A 207 18.04 2.62 -4.78
C TYR A 207 17.76 3.86 -3.93
N GLY A 208 17.05 3.69 -2.81
CA GLY A 208 16.80 4.77 -1.87
C GLY A 208 18.07 5.37 -1.27
N LEU A 209 19.04 4.53 -0.88
CA LEU A 209 20.33 4.96 -0.35
C LEU A 209 21.17 5.70 -1.40
N TRP A 210 21.21 5.20 -2.63
CA TRP A 210 21.97 5.81 -3.74
C TRP A 210 21.48 7.20 -4.10
N HIS A 211 20.16 7.37 -4.23
CA HIS A 211 19.58 8.64 -4.64
C HIS A 211 19.45 9.63 -3.48
N GLY A 212 19.28 9.14 -2.26
CA GLY A 212 19.00 9.95 -1.09
C GLY A 212 17.68 10.72 -1.21
N PRO A 213 17.31 11.50 -0.19
CA PRO A 213 16.03 12.22 -0.17
C PRO A 213 15.89 13.23 -1.32
N GLU A 214 16.95 13.98 -1.60
CA GLU A 214 16.95 14.98 -2.68
C GLU A 214 16.86 14.33 -4.08
N GLY A 215 17.56 13.19 -4.28
CA GLY A 215 17.51 12.47 -5.54
C GLY A 215 16.13 11.86 -5.80
N LEU A 216 15.51 11.26 -4.79
CA LEU A 216 14.15 10.72 -4.89
C LEU A 216 13.13 11.82 -5.18
N THR A 217 13.22 12.96 -4.50
CA THR A 217 12.35 14.11 -4.75
C THR A 217 12.53 14.66 -6.17
N ARG A 218 13.77 14.72 -6.70
CA ARG A 218 14.00 15.13 -8.11
C ARG A 218 13.36 14.16 -9.10
N ILE A 219 13.48 12.85 -8.86
CA ILE A 219 12.87 11.82 -9.72
C ILE A 219 11.35 11.98 -9.69
N ALA A 220 10.75 12.11 -8.51
CA ALA A 220 9.32 12.31 -8.34
C ALA A 220 8.84 13.60 -9.04
N SER A 221 9.52 14.72 -8.81
CA SER A 221 9.20 16.01 -9.43
C SER A 221 9.31 15.97 -10.96
N HIS A 222 10.28 15.22 -11.50
CA HIS A 222 10.42 15.03 -12.93
C HIS A 222 9.24 14.23 -13.52
N ALA A 223 8.88 13.11 -12.90
CA ALA A 223 7.73 12.30 -13.31
C ALA A 223 6.43 13.10 -13.25
N HIS A 224 6.19 13.80 -12.13
CA HIS A 224 5.03 14.68 -11.97
C HIS A 224 4.99 15.80 -13.03
N GLY A 225 6.13 16.45 -13.29
CA GLY A 225 6.21 17.51 -14.31
C GLY A 225 5.91 17.02 -15.72
N LEU A 226 6.29 15.77 -16.06
CA LEU A 226 5.90 15.13 -17.32
C LEU A 226 4.39 14.87 -17.38
N ALA A 227 3.81 14.34 -16.33
CA ALA A 227 2.37 14.10 -16.22
C ALA A 227 1.56 15.40 -16.32
N CYS A 228 2.01 16.48 -15.68
CA CYS A 228 1.40 17.80 -15.78
C CYS A 228 1.42 18.34 -17.21
N ARG A 229 2.55 18.23 -17.92
CA ARG A 229 2.65 18.62 -19.34
C ARG A 229 1.73 17.79 -20.23
N PHE A 230 1.65 16.50 -20.01
CA PHE A 230 0.74 15.62 -20.74
C PHE A 230 -0.73 16.01 -20.48
N ALA A 231 -1.12 16.18 -19.21
CA ALA A 231 -2.47 16.60 -18.85
C ALA A 231 -2.86 17.95 -19.48
N ALA A 232 -1.93 18.91 -19.48
CA ALA A 232 -2.14 20.22 -20.12
C ALA A 232 -2.35 20.08 -21.64
N ALA A 233 -1.53 19.26 -22.32
CA ALA A 233 -1.69 19.00 -23.77
C ALA A 233 -3.03 18.32 -24.07
N MET A 234 -3.47 17.38 -23.25
CA MET A 234 -4.77 16.72 -23.42
C MET A 234 -5.93 17.70 -23.25
N ARG A 235 -5.88 18.58 -22.25
CA ARG A 235 -6.89 19.64 -22.06
C ARG A 235 -6.91 20.61 -23.24
N ALA A 236 -5.75 21.02 -23.73
CA ALA A 236 -5.64 21.86 -24.92
C ALA A 236 -6.19 21.20 -26.19
N ALA A 237 -6.11 19.88 -26.28
CA ALA A 237 -6.72 19.08 -27.36
C ALA A 237 -8.22 18.78 -27.12
N GLY A 238 -8.87 19.45 -26.16
CA GLY A 238 -10.29 19.29 -25.86
C GLY A 238 -10.65 17.97 -25.18
N ARG A 239 -9.68 17.31 -24.54
CA ARG A 239 -9.93 16.07 -23.78
C ARG A 239 -10.15 16.34 -22.30
N THR A 240 -11.08 15.63 -21.70
CA THR A 240 -11.33 15.71 -20.25
C THR A 240 -10.26 14.92 -19.50
N VAL A 241 -9.53 15.62 -18.63
CA VAL A 241 -8.66 15.01 -17.61
C VAL A 241 -9.49 14.90 -16.33
N ARG A 242 -9.74 13.67 -15.86
CA ARG A 242 -10.71 13.37 -14.80
C ARG A 242 -10.39 14.09 -13.48
N HIS A 243 -9.14 14.03 -13.04
CA HIS A 243 -8.72 14.57 -11.76
C HIS A 243 -7.86 15.84 -11.94
N GLY A 244 -8.11 16.84 -11.10
CA GLY A 244 -7.31 18.07 -11.06
C GLY A 244 -5.98 17.86 -10.34
N ASN A 245 -6.01 17.08 -9.27
CA ASN A 245 -4.86 16.75 -8.42
C ASN A 245 -4.46 15.30 -8.67
N PHE A 246 -3.22 15.08 -9.09
CA PHE A 246 -2.63 13.76 -9.36
C PHE A 246 -1.12 13.81 -9.11
N PHE A 247 -0.50 12.66 -8.96
CA PHE A 247 0.97 12.58 -8.91
C PHE A 247 1.54 12.41 -10.33
N ASP A 248 1.49 11.22 -10.90
CA ASP A 248 2.02 10.93 -12.24
C ASP A 248 1.08 10.08 -13.11
N THR A 249 -0.02 9.63 -12.54
CA THR A 249 -1.08 8.92 -13.24
C THR A 249 -2.17 9.89 -13.63
N VAL A 250 -2.53 9.92 -14.93
CA VAL A 250 -3.52 10.81 -15.51
C VAL A 250 -4.62 9.99 -16.16
N THR A 251 -5.86 10.12 -15.69
CA THR A 251 -7.02 9.50 -16.31
C THR A 251 -7.68 10.45 -17.30
N ILE A 252 -7.80 10.00 -18.55
CA ILE A 252 -8.44 10.74 -19.64
C ILE A 252 -9.74 10.05 -20.02
N GLU A 253 -10.82 10.83 -20.13
CA GLU A 253 -12.10 10.32 -20.59
C GLU A 253 -12.08 10.18 -22.11
N ALA A 254 -12.25 8.94 -22.60
CA ALA A 254 -12.34 8.67 -24.03
C ALA A 254 -13.79 8.75 -24.51
N VAL A 255 -14.01 9.40 -25.65
CA VAL A 255 -15.34 9.56 -26.24
C VAL A 255 -15.88 8.23 -26.82
N SER A 256 -14.99 7.29 -27.18
CA SER A 256 -15.33 5.95 -27.66
C SER A 256 -14.16 5.00 -27.51
N TYR A 257 -14.42 3.83 -26.90
CA TYR A 257 -13.45 2.74 -26.76
C TYR A 257 -12.98 2.18 -28.13
N THR A 258 -13.81 2.25 -29.16
CA THR A 258 -13.50 1.82 -30.52
C THR A 258 -12.38 2.64 -31.17
N HIS A 259 -12.21 3.91 -30.82
CA HIS A 259 -11.12 4.73 -31.37
C HIS A 259 -9.75 4.38 -30.79
N LEU A 260 -9.68 3.87 -29.56
CA LEU A 260 -8.42 3.44 -28.96
C LEU A 260 -7.89 2.13 -29.56
N ARG A 261 -8.80 1.18 -29.87
CA ARG A 261 -8.42 -0.10 -30.52
C ARG A 261 -7.91 0.03 -31.95
N ALA A 262 -8.28 1.08 -32.66
CA ALA A 262 -7.85 1.28 -34.07
C ALA A 262 -6.33 1.59 -34.20
N HIS A 263 -5.62 1.83 -33.11
CA HIS A 263 -4.19 2.13 -33.08
C HIS A 263 -3.33 1.01 -32.45
N GLU A 264 -3.92 -0.13 -32.10
CA GLU A 264 -3.23 -1.29 -31.54
C GLU A 264 -2.82 -2.36 -32.58
N THR A 265 -3.00 -2.09 -33.89
CA THR A 265 -2.59 -2.97 -34.99
C THR A 265 -1.44 -2.39 -35.79
#